data_ed445dc06a2beb96b985d6a5887d88ec
#
_entry.id   ed445dc06a2beb96b985d6a5887d88ec
#
_cell.length_a   1.000
_cell.length_b   1.000
_cell.length_c   1.000
_cell.angle_alpha   90.00
_cell.angle_beta   90.00
_cell.angle_gamma   90.00
#
_symmetry.space_group_name_H-M   'P 1'
#
loop_
_entity.id
_entity.type
_entity.pdbx_description
1 polymer ?
#
loop_
_entity_poly.entity_id
_entity_poly.type
_entity_poly.pdbx_seq_one_letter_code
_entity_poly.pdbx_strand_id
1 'polypeptide(L)'
;MRKCSKPEKTIYLIMNKPCGYVCSAASDSHKTVYELLTPDLQAMVSGVPRGCRLHTVGRLDCDTSGLLLITNDGNFSNKITAEKNVQKIYRAKLATPVSPELQTICISRSSSGLILPPEKKYGEQKALPATLFFDASDVCRITVLEGKFHEVRRIFRALGNEVSELERIAIGGLMLPQDLRAGQWRELSEEEKQSVLGG
;
A
#
# COMPACT_ATOMS: atom_id res chain seq x y z
N MET A 1 -26.84 21.27 8.89
CA MET A 1 -25.80 20.25 8.72
C MET A 1 -26.32 18.92 9.25
N ARG A 2 -26.60 17.93 8.40
CA ARG A 2 -26.98 16.59 8.86
C ARG A 2 -25.75 15.94 9.48
N LYS A 3 -25.78 15.64 10.79
CA LYS A 3 -24.78 14.80 11.46
C LYS A 3 -24.68 13.50 10.68
N CYS A 4 -23.48 13.16 10.20
CA CYS A 4 -23.21 11.87 9.60
C CYS A 4 -23.44 10.81 10.68
N SER A 5 -24.51 10.03 10.56
CA SER A 5 -24.74 8.86 11.41
C SER A 5 -23.59 7.88 11.14
N LYS A 6 -23.06 7.25 12.21
CA LYS A 6 -22.11 6.13 12.04
C LYS A 6 -22.76 5.08 11.13
N PRO A 7 -21.98 4.38 10.30
CA PRO A 7 -22.52 3.29 9.49
C PRO A 7 -23.19 2.24 10.41
N GLU A 8 -24.32 1.69 10.00
CA GLU A 8 -25.01 0.63 10.77
C GLU A 8 -24.13 -0.60 10.95
N LYS A 9 -23.29 -0.91 9.95
CA LYS A 9 -22.26 -1.96 10.00
C LYS A 9 -20.91 -1.38 9.55
N THR A 10 -19.90 -1.53 10.40
CA THR A 10 -18.52 -1.21 10.02
C THR A 10 -17.90 -2.39 9.29
N ILE A 11 -17.28 -2.15 8.15
CA ILE A 11 -16.72 -3.16 7.26
C ILE A 11 -15.20 -2.99 7.22
N TYR A 12 -14.49 -4.09 7.32
CA TYR A 12 -13.03 -4.16 7.20
C TYR A 12 -12.67 -5.33 6.29
N LEU A 13 -12.10 -5.03 5.13
CA LEU A 13 -11.72 -6.05 4.14
C LEU A 13 -10.21 -6.01 3.91
N ILE A 14 -9.64 -7.21 3.72
CA ILE A 14 -8.33 -7.41 3.13
C ILE A 14 -8.51 -7.92 1.71
N MET A 15 -7.78 -7.35 0.78
CA MET A 15 -7.75 -7.75 -0.64
C MET A 15 -6.31 -7.97 -1.07
N ASN A 16 -6.07 -9.03 -1.83
CA ASN A 16 -4.85 -9.13 -2.64
C ASN A 16 -5.10 -8.43 -3.98
N LYS A 17 -4.71 -7.16 -4.05
CA LYS A 17 -4.91 -6.32 -5.24
C LYS A 17 -4.07 -6.83 -6.41
N PRO A 18 -4.65 -7.15 -7.56
CA PRO A 18 -3.89 -7.44 -8.76
C PRO A 18 -3.34 -6.16 -9.41
N CYS A 19 -2.31 -6.28 -10.25
CA CYS A 19 -1.90 -5.22 -11.17
C CYS A 19 -3.01 -4.90 -12.19
N GLY A 20 -3.01 -3.69 -12.75
CA GLY A 20 -3.99 -3.23 -13.72
C GLY A 20 -5.25 -2.60 -13.11
N TYR A 21 -5.40 -2.59 -11.80
CA TYR A 21 -6.50 -1.96 -11.09
C TYR A 21 -6.06 -0.72 -10.31
N VAL A 22 -6.89 0.30 -10.28
CA VAL A 22 -6.66 1.54 -9.51
C VAL A 22 -7.50 1.60 -8.24
N CYS A 23 -7.00 2.33 -7.23
CA CYS A 23 -7.66 2.52 -5.94
C CYS A 23 -8.64 3.72 -5.90
N SER A 24 -8.91 4.36 -7.03
CA SER A 24 -9.89 5.45 -7.12
C SER A 24 -11.32 4.92 -7.17
N ALA A 25 -12.28 5.68 -6.65
CA ALA A 25 -13.69 5.32 -6.67
C ALA A 25 -14.30 5.30 -8.09
N ALA A 26 -13.69 6.01 -9.03
CA ALA A 26 -14.03 6.00 -10.44
C ALA A 26 -12.76 6.18 -11.28
N SER A 27 -12.75 5.64 -12.47
CA SER A 27 -11.68 5.80 -13.46
C SER A 27 -12.23 5.59 -14.86
N ASP A 28 -11.81 6.44 -15.80
CA ASP A 28 -12.21 6.35 -17.20
C ASP A 28 -11.27 5.46 -18.03
N SER A 29 -10.09 5.13 -17.49
CA SER A 29 -9.03 4.45 -18.24
C SER A 29 -8.59 3.10 -17.65
N HIS A 30 -8.95 2.81 -16.40
CA HIS A 30 -8.54 1.58 -15.71
C HIS A 30 -9.69 1.01 -14.89
N LYS A 31 -9.74 -0.31 -14.73
CA LYS A 31 -10.62 -0.96 -13.77
C LYS A 31 -10.28 -0.53 -12.35
N THR A 32 -11.31 -0.39 -11.54
CA THR A 32 -11.14 -0.02 -10.12
C THR A 32 -11.13 -1.27 -9.24
N VAL A 33 -10.44 -1.23 -8.11
CA VAL A 33 -10.43 -2.34 -7.14
C VAL A 33 -11.84 -2.68 -6.63
N TYR A 34 -12.75 -1.73 -6.70
CA TYR A 34 -14.14 -1.93 -6.25
C TYR A 34 -14.94 -2.84 -7.18
N GLU A 35 -14.57 -2.97 -8.46
CA GLU A 35 -15.19 -3.90 -9.41
C GLU A 35 -14.95 -5.37 -9.05
N LEU A 36 -13.97 -5.66 -8.18
CA LEU A 36 -13.70 -6.99 -7.65
C LEU A 36 -14.61 -7.36 -6.46
N LEU A 37 -15.35 -6.39 -5.91
CA LEU A 37 -16.25 -6.61 -4.77
C LEU A 37 -17.63 -7.08 -5.24
N THR A 38 -18.45 -7.59 -4.30
CA THR A 38 -19.86 -7.91 -4.59
C THR A 38 -20.66 -6.64 -4.91
N PRO A 39 -21.78 -6.74 -5.66
CA PRO A 39 -22.63 -5.60 -6.02
C PRO A 39 -23.07 -4.75 -4.80
N ASP A 40 -23.39 -5.40 -3.67
CA ASP A 40 -23.80 -4.71 -2.44
C ASP A 40 -22.67 -3.83 -1.87
N LEU A 41 -21.44 -4.34 -1.87
CA LEU A 41 -20.27 -3.58 -1.44
C LEU A 41 -19.91 -2.48 -2.44
N GLN A 42 -20.06 -2.72 -3.74
CA GLN A 42 -19.86 -1.69 -4.77
C GLN A 42 -20.84 -0.52 -4.57
N ALA A 43 -22.10 -0.79 -4.25
CA ALA A 43 -23.10 0.25 -3.97
C ALA A 43 -22.67 1.14 -2.78
N MET A 44 -21.88 0.63 -1.85
CA MET A 44 -21.37 1.40 -0.71
C MET A 44 -20.20 2.35 -1.05
N VAL A 45 -19.64 2.30 -2.24
CA VAL A 45 -18.55 3.20 -2.65
C VAL A 45 -19.06 4.61 -2.93
N SER A 46 -20.22 4.76 -3.55
CA SER A 46 -20.79 6.06 -3.95
C SER A 46 -22.25 6.23 -3.56
N GLY A 47 -23.03 5.16 -3.45
CA GLY A 47 -24.47 5.16 -3.24
C GLY A 47 -24.94 5.50 -1.81
N VAL A 48 -24.00 5.74 -0.89
CA VAL A 48 -24.30 6.01 0.53
C VAL A 48 -23.72 7.36 0.99
N PRO A 49 -24.16 7.93 2.14
CA PRO A 49 -23.61 9.16 2.68
C PRO A 49 -22.07 9.09 2.83
N ARG A 50 -21.37 10.22 2.65
CA ARG A 50 -19.90 10.29 2.61
C ARG A 50 -19.19 9.59 3.79
N GLY A 51 -19.72 9.68 5.00
CA GLY A 51 -19.13 9.06 6.20
C GLY A 51 -19.40 7.55 6.33
N CYS A 52 -20.16 6.95 5.41
CA CYS A 52 -20.47 5.52 5.39
C CYS A 52 -19.86 4.81 4.17
N ARG A 53 -19.14 5.55 3.32
CA ARG A 53 -18.59 5.03 2.05
C ARG A 53 -17.43 4.10 2.27
N LEU A 54 -17.43 2.99 1.54
CA LEU A 54 -16.25 2.16 1.42
C LEU A 54 -15.14 2.93 0.68
N HIS A 55 -13.93 2.86 1.22
CA HIS A 55 -12.75 3.45 0.63
C HIS A 55 -11.52 2.59 0.93
N THR A 56 -10.51 2.69 0.09
CA THR A 56 -9.23 2.02 0.33
C THR A 56 -8.45 2.72 1.45
N VAL A 57 -7.77 1.95 2.29
CA VAL A 57 -6.86 2.46 3.33
C VAL A 57 -5.50 2.75 2.67
N GLY A 58 -5.30 3.99 2.31
CA GLY A 58 -4.22 4.38 1.41
C GLY A 58 -4.46 3.87 -0.01
N ARG A 59 -3.40 3.85 -0.80
CA ARG A 59 -3.47 3.44 -2.21
C ARG A 59 -2.28 2.56 -2.56
N LEU A 60 -2.48 1.72 -3.59
CA LEU A 60 -1.45 1.10 -4.38
C LEU A 60 -1.56 1.62 -5.82
N ASP A 61 -0.44 1.76 -6.49
CA ASP A 61 -0.41 2.17 -7.88
C ASP A 61 -1.01 1.10 -8.79
N CYS A 62 -1.35 1.45 -10.01
CA CYS A 62 -1.98 0.53 -10.96
C CYS A 62 -1.12 -0.73 -11.20
N ASP A 63 0.19 -0.55 -11.27
CA ASP A 63 1.22 -1.57 -11.49
C ASP A 63 1.82 -2.15 -10.20
N THR A 64 1.21 -1.89 -9.04
CA THR A 64 1.59 -2.44 -7.74
C THR A 64 0.52 -3.40 -7.26
N SER A 65 0.92 -4.60 -6.85
CA SER A 65 0.02 -5.63 -6.33
C SER A 65 0.09 -5.77 -4.81
N GLY A 66 -0.70 -6.72 -4.27
CA GLY A 66 -0.59 -7.18 -2.90
C GLY A 66 -1.62 -6.61 -1.93
N LEU A 67 -1.26 -6.56 -0.66
CA LEU A 67 -2.17 -6.27 0.45
C LEU A 67 -2.77 -4.88 0.35
N LEU A 68 -4.08 -4.82 0.19
CA LEU A 68 -4.89 -3.61 0.22
C LEU A 68 -6.01 -3.77 1.24
N LEU A 69 -6.18 -2.79 2.11
CA LEU A 69 -7.30 -2.72 3.04
C LEU A 69 -8.40 -1.81 2.50
N ILE A 70 -9.66 -2.19 2.73
CA ILE A 70 -10.84 -1.43 2.34
C ILE A 70 -11.78 -1.36 3.55
N THR A 71 -12.30 -0.18 3.86
CA THR A 71 -13.18 0.02 5.02
C THR A 71 -14.10 1.21 4.81
N ASN A 72 -15.16 1.31 5.63
CA ASN A 72 -15.97 2.52 5.82
C ASN A 72 -15.67 3.21 7.17
N ASP A 73 -14.64 2.76 7.90
CA ASP A 73 -14.14 3.39 9.12
C ASP A 73 -13.02 4.38 8.82
N GLY A 74 -13.37 5.67 8.78
CA GLY A 74 -12.39 6.73 8.55
C GLY A 74 -11.33 6.85 9.65
N ASN A 75 -11.67 6.49 10.91
CA ASN A 75 -10.71 6.55 12.01
C ASN A 75 -9.65 5.47 11.88
N PHE A 76 -10.07 4.22 11.57
CA PHE A 76 -9.14 3.13 11.28
C PHE A 76 -8.23 3.47 10.09
N SER A 77 -8.82 3.96 9.01
CA SER A 77 -8.07 4.39 7.82
C SER A 77 -7.05 5.48 8.14
N ASN A 78 -7.45 6.48 8.95
CA ASN A 78 -6.57 7.60 9.31
C ASN A 78 -5.39 7.15 10.18
N LYS A 79 -5.61 6.27 11.16
CA LYS A 79 -4.53 5.70 11.99
C LYS A 79 -3.45 5.02 11.14
N ILE A 80 -3.84 4.31 10.10
CA ILE A 80 -2.89 3.58 9.24
C ILE A 80 -2.18 4.51 8.24
N THR A 81 -2.86 5.55 7.75
CA THR A 81 -2.36 6.37 6.65
C THR A 81 -1.69 7.67 7.10
N ALA A 82 -2.15 8.28 8.18
CA ALA A 82 -1.64 9.57 8.67
C ALA A 82 -0.53 9.39 9.73
N GLU A 83 -0.59 8.34 10.53
CA GLU A 83 0.43 8.05 11.53
C GLU A 83 1.64 7.38 10.86
N LYS A 84 2.84 7.95 11.13
CA LYS A 84 4.11 7.49 10.54
C LYS A 84 4.73 6.30 11.30
N ASN A 85 3.97 5.60 12.10
CA ASN A 85 4.40 4.45 12.90
C ASN A 85 3.88 3.11 12.36
N VAL A 86 2.93 3.12 11.41
CA VAL A 86 2.45 1.89 10.78
C VAL A 86 3.33 1.55 9.58
N GLN A 87 4.13 0.51 9.72
CA GLN A 87 5.05 0.02 8.68
C GLN A 87 4.29 -0.53 7.48
N LYS A 88 4.84 -0.32 6.29
CA LYS A 88 4.41 -0.98 5.05
C LYS A 88 5.61 -1.71 4.48
N ILE A 89 5.48 -3.02 4.30
CA ILE A 89 6.55 -3.86 3.77
C ILE A 89 6.21 -4.23 2.33
N TYR A 90 7.16 -3.98 1.45
CA TYR A 90 7.04 -4.32 0.04
C TYR A 90 8.12 -5.33 -0.36
N ARG A 91 7.75 -6.28 -1.20
CA ARG A 91 8.67 -7.08 -2.00
C ARG A 91 8.84 -6.39 -3.33
N ALA A 92 10.08 -6.09 -3.69
CA ALA A 92 10.43 -5.44 -4.94
C ALA A 92 11.35 -6.36 -5.75
N LYS A 93 11.06 -6.51 -7.05
CA LYS A 93 11.96 -7.07 -8.03
C LYS A 93 12.61 -5.93 -8.80
N LEU A 94 13.91 -5.94 -8.86
CA LEU A 94 14.71 -4.90 -9.50
C LEU A 94 14.95 -5.24 -10.99
N ALA A 95 15.06 -4.20 -11.80
CA ALA A 95 15.35 -4.37 -13.22
C ALA A 95 16.79 -4.87 -13.47
N THR A 96 17.72 -4.51 -12.59
CA THR A 96 19.14 -4.88 -12.69
C THR A 96 19.58 -5.56 -11.39
N PRO A 97 20.24 -6.74 -11.47
CA PRO A 97 20.85 -7.38 -10.30
C PRO A 97 21.89 -6.48 -9.63
N VAL A 98 21.97 -6.55 -8.31
CA VAL A 98 22.84 -5.73 -7.44
C VAL A 98 23.89 -6.63 -6.80
N SER A 99 25.19 -6.30 -6.97
CA SER A 99 26.27 -7.07 -6.35
C SER A 99 26.24 -6.94 -4.82
N PRO A 100 26.82 -7.88 -4.05
CA PRO A 100 26.82 -7.84 -2.59
C PRO A 100 27.38 -6.53 -2.00
N GLU A 101 28.41 -5.98 -2.63
CA GLU A 101 29.02 -4.71 -2.23
C GLU A 101 28.03 -3.54 -2.41
N LEU A 102 27.35 -3.49 -3.55
CA LEU A 102 26.34 -2.47 -3.84
C LEU A 102 25.08 -2.65 -2.97
N GLN A 103 24.71 -3.90 -2.62
CA GLN A 103 23.60 -4.15 -1.65
C GLN A 103 23.90 -3.49 -0.31
N THR A 104 25.13 -3.64 0.21
CA THR A 104 25.55 -3.00 1.47
C THR A 104 25.43 -1.46 1.39
N ILE A 105 25.83 -0.86 0.27
CA ILE A 105 25.70 0.58 0.03
C ILE A 105 24.23 1.00 -0.02
N CYS A 106 23.39 0.24 -0.75
CA CYS A 106 21.95 0.52 -0.84
C CYS A 106 21.26 0.47 0.54
N ILE A 107 21.57 -0.55 1.36
CA ILE A 107 21.04 -0.68 2.73
C ILE A 107 21.45 0.53 3.57
N SER A 108 22.74 0.88 3.60
CA SER A 108 23.24 2.02 4.36
C SER A 108 22.62 3.34 3.94
N ARG A 109 22.51 3.58 2.64
CA ARG A 109 21.89 4.82 2.12
C ARG A 109 20.39 4.89 2.44
N SER A 110 19.66 3.77 2.34
CA SER A 110 18.23 3.72 2.65
C SER A 110 17.96 4.00 4.12
N SER A 111 18.80 3.48 5.03
CA SER A 111 18.67 3.68 6.48
C SER A 111 18.92 5.12 6.94
N SER A 112 19.56 5.94 6.12
CA SER A 112 19.81 7.36 6.39
C SER A 112 18.72 8.29 5.86
N GLY A 113 17.77 7.75 5.09
CA GLY A 113 16.80 8.52 4.32
C GLY A 113 17.41 9.13 3.05
N LEU A 114 16.64 9.16 2.00
CA LEU A 114 17.08 9.56 0.66
C LEU A 114 16.32 10.79 0.16
N ILE A 115 16.97 11.55 -0.71
CA ILE A 115 16.26 12.54 -1.53
C ILE A 115 15.66 11.80 -2.73
N LEU A 116 14.33 11.76 -2.75
CA LEU A 116 13.58 11.15 -3.84
C LEU A 116 13.62 12.08 -5.06
N PRO A 117 14.02 11.58 -6.25
CA PRO A 117 14.00 12.38 -7.47
C PRO A 117 12.59 12.88 -7.79
N PRO A 118 12.45 14.01 -8.48
CA PRO A 118 11.14 14.56 -8.85
C PRO A 118 10.41 13.60 -9.79
N GLU A 119 9.08 13.56 -9.68
CA GLU A 119 8.22 12.78 -10.56
C GLU A 119 6.85 13.43 -10.74
N LYS A 120 6.41 13.65 -11.98
CA LYS A 120 5.17 14.34 -12.33
C LYS A 120 5.08 15.71 -11.64
N LYS A 121 4.01 15.97 -10.89
CA LYS A 121 3.81 17.21 -10.14
C LYS A 121 4.55 17.25 -8.78
N TYR A 122 5.20 16.16 -8.41
CA TYR A 122 5.94 16.07 -7.16
C TYR A 122 7.41 16.38 -7.41
N GLY A 123 7.91 17.45 -6.79
CA GLY A 123 9.33 17.81 -6.77
C GLY A 123 10.18 16.82 -5.96
N GLU A 124 11.43 17.22 -5.71
CA GLU A 124 12.28 16.49 -4.77
C GLU A 124 11.66 16.44 -3.37
N GLN A 125 11.75 15.30 -2.73
CA GLN A 125 11.22 15.08 -1.39
C GLN A 125 12.20 14.23 -0.58
N LYS A 126 12.44 14.61 0.67
CA LYS A 126 13.20 13.76 1.58
C LYS A 126 12.33 12.60 2.07
N ALA A 127 12.74 11.35 1.81
CA ALA A 127 12.14 10.16 2.40
C ALA A 127 12.60 9.99 3.85
N LEU A 128 11.74 9.39 4.67
CA LEU A 128 12.16 8.85 5.97
C LEU A 128 13.14 7.69 5.76
N PRO A 129 13.94 7.36 6.79
CA PRO A 129 14.72 6.12 6.79
C PRO A 129 13.87 4.91 6.43
N ALA A 130 14.40 4.06 5.53
CA ALA A 130 13.76 2.82 5.12
C ALA A 130 14.70 1.65 5.42
N THR A 131 14.13 0.52 5.85
CA THR A 131 14.89 -0.72 6.05
C THR A 131 14.84 -1.54 4.78
N LEU A 132 16.00 -1.89 4.24
CA LEU A 132 16.14 -2.67 3.02
C LEU A 132 16.84 -3.99 3.33
N PHE A 133 16.32 -5.09 2.81
CA PHE A 133 16.89 -6.43 2.90
C PHE A 133 16.84 -7.10 1.52
N PHE A 134 17.96 -7.66 1.07
CA PHE A 134 18.02 -8.40 -0.18
C PHE A 134 17.83 -9.90 0.07
N ASP A 135 16.83 -10.48 -0.61
CA ASP A 135 16.57 -11.92 -0.62
C ASP A 135 17.36 -12.62 -1.75
N ALA A 136 17.66 -11.86 -2.83
CA ALA A 136 18.47 -12.27 -3.97
C ALA A 136 19.14 -11.03 -4.60
N SER A 137 19.93 -11.20 -5.64
CA SER A 137 20.60 -10.08 -6.33
C SER A 137 19.62 -9.06 -6.93
N ASP A 138 18.42 -9.50 -7.32
CA ASP A 138 17.39 -8.67 -7.95
C ASP A 138 16.06 -8.67 -7.19
N VAL A 139 15.97 -9.32 -6.01
CA VAL A 139 14.77 -9.38 -5.19
C VAL A 139 15.08 -8.88 -3.79
N CYS A 140 14.27 -7.95 -3.30
CA CYS A 140 14.46 -7.38 -1.97
C CYS A 140 13.13 -7.05 -1.28
N ARG A 141 13.19 -6.91 0.04
CA ARG A 141 12.10 -6.39 0.88
C ARG A 141 12.49 -5.02 1.38
N ILE A 142 11.55 -4.08 1.27
CA ILE A 142 11.74 -2.73 1.79
C ILE A 142 10.61 -2.37 2.73
N THR A 143 10.96 -1.84 3.91
CA THR A 143 10.01 -1.33 4.91
C THR A 143 10.05 0.18 4.92
N VAL A 144 8.88 0.81 4.74
CA VAL A 144 8.69 2.27 4.80
C VAL A 144 7.63 2.64 5.83
N LEU A 145 7.75 3.82 6.42
CA LEU A 145 6.84 4.34 7.45
C LEU A 145 5.84 5.37 6.91
N GLU A 146 5.99 5.77 5.67
CA GLU A 146 5.17 6.78 5.02
C GLU A 146 4.60 6.24 3.69
N GLY A 147 3.99 7.07 2.88
CA GLY A 147 3.39 6.66 1.61
C GLY A 147 3.40 7.82 0.62
N LYS A 148 4.58 8.35 0.33
CA LYS A 148 4.74 9.37 -0.71
C LYS A 148 4.41 8.78 -2.08
N PHE A 149 4.08 9.67 -3.02
CA PHE A 149 3.81 9.25 -4.40
C PHE A 149 4.97 8.46 -4.98
N HIS A 150 4.71 7.23 -5.43
CA HIS A 150 5.67 6.27 -5.98
C HIS A 150 6.93 6.07 -5.11
N GLU A 151 6.78 6.14 -3.79
CA GLU A 151 7.90 6.25 -2.85
C GLU A 151 8.94 5.15 -3.04
N VAL A 152 8.54 3.88 -3.03
CA VAL A 152 9.47 2.75 -3.17
C VAL A 152 10.18 2.81 -4.53
N ARG A 153 9.48 3.09 -5.61
CA ARG A 153 10.06 3.22 -6.95
C ARG A 153 11.07 4.38 -7.01
N ARG A 154 10.75 5.51 -6.38
CA ARG A 154 11.65 6.68 -6.29
C ARG A 154 12.87 6.42 -5.39
N ILE A 155 12.72 5.62 -4.31
CA ILE A 155 13.86 5.18 -3.49
C ILE A 155 14.86 4.39 -4.35
N PHE A 156 14.38 3.38 -5.10
CA PHE A 156 15.28 2.58 -5.96
C PHE A 156 15.88 3.42 -7.08
N ARG A 157 15.14 4.37 -7.64
CA ARG A 157 15.67 5.32 -8.62
C ARG A 157 16.80 6.17 -8.04
N ALA A 158 16.67 6.64 -6.80
CA ALA A 158 17.73 7.35 -6.08
C ALA A 158 18.95 6.46 -5.77
N LEU A 159 18.73 5.14 -5.69
CA LEU A 159 19.81 4.14 -5.53
C LEU A 159 20.43 3.70 -6.86
N GLY A 160 19.94 4.22 -8.00
CA GLY A 160 20.48 3.90 -9.34
C GLY A 160 19.89 2.64 -9.97
N ASN A 161 18.70 2.19 -9.52
CA ASN A 161 18.01 1.03 -10.08
C ASN A 161 16.53 1.34 -10.34
N GLU A 162 15.83 0.46 -11.06
CA GLU A 162 14.40 0.53 -11.32
C GLU A 162 13.68 -0.68 -10.71
N VAL A 163 12.42 -0.51 -10.33
CA VAL A 163 11.57 -1.60 -9.83
C VAL A 163 10.71 -2.12 -10.97
N SER A 164 10.91 -3.37 -11.37
CA SER A 164 10.12 -4.06 -12.40
C SER A 164 8.81 -4.59 -11.86
N GLU A 165 8.81 -5.18 -10.65
CA GLU A 165 7.61 -5.68 -9.99
C GLU A 165 7.59 -5.18 -8.54
N LEU A 166 6.41 -4.77 -8.06
CA LEU A 166 6.22 -4.28 -6.69
C LEU A 166 4.96 -4.89 -6.09
N GLU A 167 5.12 -5.49 -4.92
CA GLU A 167 4.04 -6.10 -4.17
C GLU A 167 4.08 -5.64 -2.72
N ARG A 168 2.97 -5.14 -2.18
CA ARG A 168 2.87 -4.87 -0.74
C ARG A 168 2.51 -6.16 0.00
N ILE A 169 3.42 -6.67 0.81
CA ILE A 169 3.28 -7.94 1.52
C ILE A 169 2.83 -7.78 2.97
N ALA A 170 2.95 -6.57 3.56
CA ALA A 170 2.47 -6.32 4.92
C ALA A 170 2.07 -4.87 5.19
N ILE A 171 1.17 -4.67 6.17
CA ILE A 171 0.83 -3.39 6.80
C ILE A 171 0.78 -3.62 8.32
N GLY A 172 1.62 -2.90 9.09
CA GLY A 172 1.81 -3.18 10.51
C GLY A 172 2.26 -4.62 10.71
N GLY A 173 1.63 -5.33 11.63
CA GLY A 173 1.85 -6.77 11.84
C GLY A 173 1.03 -7.68 10.92
N LEU A 174 0.15 -7.14 10.07
CA LEU A 174 -0.68 -7.94 9.17
C LEU A 174 0.08 -8.29 7.89
N MET A 175 0.31 -9.58 7.67
CA MET A 175 0.88 -10.12 6.43
C MET A 175 -0.22 -10.42 5.41
N LEU A 176 0.11 -10.33 4.12
CA LEU A 176 -0.74 -10.83 3.05
C LEU A 176 -0.90 -12.34 3.18
N PRO A 177 -2.14 -12.85 3.37
CA PRO A 177 -2.36 -14.30 3.49
C PRO A 177 -1.96 -15.04 2.21
N GLN A 178 -1.24 -16.16 2.35
CA GLN A 178 -0.75 -16.94 1.20
C GLN A 178 -1.88 -17.61 0.41
N ASP A 179 -3.00 -17.90 1.05
CA ASP A 179 -4.20 -18.50 0.45
C ASP A 179 -5.09 -17.46 -0.26
N LEU A 180 -4.88 -16.16 -0.03
CA LEU A 180 -5.64 -15.09 -0.67
C LEU A 180 -5.05 -14.78 -2.06
N ARG A 181 -5.63 -15.37 -3.10
CA ARG A 181 -5.15 -15.19 -4.49
C ARG A 181 -5.38 -13.77 -5.00
N ALA A 182 -4.63 -13.36 -6.02
CA ALA A 182 -4.80 -12.06 -6.67
C ALA A 182 -6.25 -11.82 -7.12
N GLY A 183 -6.81 -10.67 -6.77
CA GLY A 183 -8.21 -10.29 -7.00
C GLY A 183 -9.19 -10.79 -5.94
N GLN A 184 -8.79 -11.68 -5.05
CA GLN A 184 -9.64 -12.13 -3.95
C GLN A 184 -9.58 -11.17 -2.75
N TRP A 185 -10.65 -11.20 -1.98
CA TRP A 185 -10.79 -10.44 -0.75
C TRP A 185 -11.64 -11.23 0.28
N ARG A 186 -11.50 -10.88 1.56
CA ARG A 186 -12.33 -11.35 2.65
C ARG A 186 -12.43 -10.32 3.77
N GLU A 187 -13.30 -10.54 4.72
CA GLU A 187 -13.35 -9.72 5.94
C GLU A 187 -12.10 -9.98 6.80
N LEU A 188 -11.63 -8.94 7.51
CA LEU A 188 -10.58 -9.06 8.53
C LEU A 188 -11.14 -9.66 9.82
N SER A 189 -10.37 -10.51 10.48
CA SER A 189 -10.64 -10.91 11.86
C SER A 189 -10.33 -9.78 12.86
N GLU A 190 -10.79 -9.91 14.10
CA GLU A 190 -10.47 -8.94 15.16
C GLU A 190 -8.97 -8.90 15.47
N GLU A 191 -8.31 -10.08 15.47
CA GLU A 191 -6.87 -10.20 15.68
C GLU A 191 -6.10 -9.52 14.55
N GLU A 192 -6.54 -9.68 13.31
CA GLU A 192 -5.92 -9.04 12.15
C GLU A 192 -6.05 -7.51 12.21
N LYS A 193 -7.21 -6.99 12.62
CA LYS A 193 -7.41 -5.53 12.81
C LYS A 193 -6.47 -4.97 13.88
N GLN A 194 -6.29 -5.70 14.99
CA GLN A 194 -5.36 -5.30 16.04
C GLN A 194 -3.91 -5.36 15.56
N SER A 195 -3.54 -6.41 14.83
CA SER A 195 -2.20 -6.60 14.25
C SER A 195 -1.79 -5.46 13.31
N VAL A 196 -2.71 -4.90 12.53
CA VAL A 196 -2.43 -3.74 11.67
C VAL A 196 -1.95 -2.53 12.46
N LEU A 197 -2.48 -2.32 13.67
CA LEU A 197 -2.21 -1.12 14.50
C LEU A 197 -1.12 -1.33 15.54
N GLY A 198 -0.75 -2.57 15.85
CA GLY A 198 0.17 -2.97 16.91
C GLY A 198 1.53 -3.45 16.45
N GLY A 199 1.90 -3.23 15.19
CA GLY A 199 3.20 -3.61 14.62
C GLY A 199 4.29 -2.55 14.82
#